data_5b1a89153e7bc58dfc1824a7bca83641
#
_entry.id   5b1a89153e7bc58dfc1824a7bca83641
#
_cell.length_a   1.000
_cell.length_b   1.000
_cell.length_c   1.000
_cell.angle_alpha   90.00
_cell.angle_beta   90.00
_cell.angle_gamma   90.00
#
_symmetry.space_group_name_H-M   'P 1'
#
loop_
_entity.id
_entity.type
_entity.pdbx_description
1 polymer ?
#
loop_
_entity_poly.entity_id
_entity_poly.type
_entity_poly.pdbx_seq_one_letter_code
_entity_poly.pdbx_strand_id
1 'polypeptide(L)'
;PRPLNGATVHGPHGIRRLRHRAEMPLLWASAVISAMAVAAWLALVIWLAAVPDPTGPAGEVRRLILENATSTGGQVLLAVPLLPLVVWGARALLYAKMRASSVQMSPTQFPEGYRMVVEAAEHVGLRRVPDAYVVLGNGRINAFAAGHGFRRFVAVYSDLFETGGSARDPEALRFIISHEVGHLAAGHTSFWRVLVLQIVYSVPILGNALSRAQEYTADNHGYDVAPAGAPGAIGLLGAGKYLGAQVNLHAVADRAVYERGLWVHLVQWSSTHPVLTWRAHALRDRSRPGRLMVRPGHALYPPVSPIGRERSRNWPTPAEVLAGMRDDEPRV
;
A
#
# COMPACT_ATOMS: atom_id res chain seq x y z
N PRO A 1 12.55 24.21 6.55
CA PRO A 1 11.79 23.06 6.15
C PRO A 1 12.45 21.84 6.75
N ARG A 2 11.75 21.16 7.62
CA ARG A 2 12.25 19.94 8.26
C ARG A 2 11.87 18.76 7.35
N PRO A 3 12.85 18.12 6.71
CA PRO A 3 12.60 17.25 5.57
C PRO A 3 12.31 15.80 5.93
N LEU A 4 12.45 15.40 7.17
CA LEU A 4 12.54 13.98 7.50
C LEU A 4 11.21 13.29 7.71
N ASN A 5 10.13 14.03 7.97
CA ASN A 5 8.81 13.44 8.17
C ASN A 5 7.72 14.44 7.81
N GLY A 6 6.94 14.06 6.83
CA GLY A 6 5.75 14.79 6.46
C GLY A 6 6.07 16.24 6.11
N ALA A 7 6.18 16.51 4.84
CA ALA A 7 6.28 17.85 4.33
C ALA A 7 4.98 18.66 4.55
N THR A 8 4.17 18.28 5.55
CA THR A 8 2.89 18.91 5.88
C THR A 8 3.03 19.92 7.02
N VAL A 9 2.06 20.83 7.10
CA VAL A 9 1.91 21.74 8.24
C VAL A 9 1.52 21.02 9.54
N HIS A 10 1.05 19.77 9.45
CA HIS A 10 0.60 18.95 10.59
C HIS A 10 1.75 18.22 11.33
N GLY A 11 2.99 18.44 10.92
CA GLY A 11 4.17 17.84 11.56
C GLY A 11 4.36 16.34 11.25
N PRO A 12 5.16 15.64 12.10
CA PRO A 12 5.58 14.27 11.81
C PRO A 12 4.45 13.23 11.79
N HIS A 13 3.36 13.50 12.48
CA HIS A 13 2.23 12.58 12.57
C HIS A 13 1.20 12.78 11.46
N GLY A 14 1.34 13.83 10.65
CA GLY A 14 0.35 14.18 9.62
C GLY A 14 -1.04 14.43 10.21
N ILE A 15 -2.09 14.22 9.44
CA ILE A 15 -3.48 14.41 9.87
C ILE A 15 -3.94 13.20 10.68
N ARG A 16 -3.92 13.32 12.02
CA ARG A 16 -4.18 12.21 12.95
C ARG A 16 -5.54 11.52 12.74
N ARG A 17 -6.60 12.27 12.41
CA ARG A 17 -7.95 11.73 12.19
C ARG A 17 -8.03 10.78 10.98
N LEU A 18 -7.15 10.95 10.00
CA LEU A 18 -7.10 10.12 8.79
C LEU A 18 -6.18 8.90 8.96
N ARG A 19 -5.33 8.91 9.98
CA ARG A 19 -4.35 7.84 10.19
C ARG A 19 -5.03 6.60 10.79
N HIS A 20 -4.73 5.44 10.23
CA HIS A 20 -5.18 4.17 10.78
C HIS A 20 -4.61 3.97 12.19
N ARG A 21 -5.47 3.63 13.16
CA ARG A 21 -5.10 3.56 14.59
C ARG A 21 -3.93 2.63 14.90
N ALA A 22 -3.75 1.56 14.13
CA ALA A 22 -2.66 0.61 14.34
C ALA A 22 -1.35 1.01 13.63
N GLU A 23 -1.35 2.03 12.76
CA GLU A 23 -0.17 2.39 11.97
C GLU A 23 1.01 2.81 12.86
N MET A 24 0.79 3.74 13.78
CA MET A 24 1.88 4.23 14.64
C MET A 24 2.39 3.16 15.62
N PRO A 25 1.54 2.39 16.31
CA PRO A 25 2.00 1.26 17.13
C PRO A 25 2.83 0.24 16.33
N LEU A 26 2.37 -0.15 15.13
CA LEU A 26 3.10 -1.07 14.26
C LEU A 26 4.42 -0.46 13.78
N LEU A 27 4.45 0.83 13.45
CA LEU A 27 5.68 1.52 13.05
C LEU A 27 6.72 1.53 14.17
N TRP A 28 6.30 1.85 15.40
CA TRP A 28 7.21 1.84 16.54
C TRP A 28 7.71 0.44 16.88
N ALA A 29 6.82 -0.57 16.87
CA ALA A 29 7.23 -1.96 17.05
C ALA A 29 8.25 -2.38 15.96
N SER A 30 7.98 -2.00 14.71
CA SER A 30 8.89 -2.25 13.59
C SER A 30 10.24 -1.54 13.77
N ALA A 31 10.25 -0.30 14.23
CA ALA A 31 11.47 0.45 14.48
C ALA A 31 12.31 -0.17 15.62
N VAL A 32 11.66 -0.61 16.69
CA VAL A 32 12.34 -1.30 17.81
C VAL A 32 12.94 -2.62 17.31
N ILE A 33 12.19 -3.45 16.59
CA ILE A 33 12.69 -4.72 16.06
C ILE A 33 13.86 -4.47 15.10
N SER A 34 13.77 -3.47 14.24
CA SER A 34 14.86 -3.12 13.33
C SER A 34 16.11 -2.65 14.08
N ALA A 35 15.93 -1.82 15.13
CA ALA A 35 17.04 -1.40 15.97
C ALA A 35 17.70 -2.58 16.71
N MET A 36 16.89 -3.51 17.22
CA MET A 36 17.40 -4.74 17.87
C MET A 36 18.15 -5.63 16.86
N ALA A 37 17.63 -5.78 15.64
CA ALA A 37 18.32 -6.56 14.60
C ALA A 37 19.66 -5.94 14.22
N VAL A 38 19.73 -4.62 14.07
CA VAL A 38 20.99 -3.90 13.81
C VAL A 38 21.95 -4.01 15.01
N ALA A 39 21.46 -3.87 16.23
CA ALA A 39 22.29 -4.02 17.44
C ALA A 39 22.85 -5.46 17.57
N ALA A 40 22.03 -6.47 17.30
CA ALA A 40 22.47 -7.86 17.30
C ALA A 40 23.51 -8.14 16.21
N TRP A 41 23.31 -7.55 15.04
CA TRP A 41 24.29 -7.62 13.96
C TRP A 41 25.61 -6.96 14.32
N LEU A 42 25.58 -5.75 14.92
CA LEU A 42 26.79 -5.06 15.39
C LEU A 42 27.51 -5.89 16.48
N ALA A 43 26.76 -6.42 17.43
CA ALA A 43 27.32 -7.28 18.50
C ALA A 43 28.01 -8.53 17.90
N LEU A 44 27.41 -9.16 16.89
CA LEU A 44 27.97 -10.28 16.18
C LEU A 44 29.29 -9.89 15.48
N VAL A 45 29.30 -8.78 14.75
CA VAL A 45 30.51 -8.31 14.03
C VAL A 45 31.63 -7.97 15.03
N ILE A 46 31.31 -7.28 16.12
CA ILE A 46 32.28 -6.94 17.17
C ILE A 46 32.83 -8.24 17.78
N TRP A 47 31.98 -9.20 18.10
CA TRP A 47 32.40 -10.49 18.64
C TRP A 47 33.34 -11.24 17.70
N LEU A 48 33.01 -11.30 16.39
CA LEU A 48 33.85 -11.94 15.38
C LEU A 48 35.22 -11.26 15.24
N ALA A 49 35.29 -9.94 15.43
CA ALA A 49 36.50 -9.15 15.22
C ALA A 49 37.41 -9.07 16.47
N ALA A 50 36.80 -8.99 17.66
CA ALA A 50 37.52 -8.63 18.90
C ALA A 50 37.79 -9.82 19.82
N VAL A 51 37.06 -10.92 19.70
CA VAL A 51 37.26 -12.08 20.56
C VAL A 51 38.34 -12.99 19.95
N PRO A 52 39.46 -13.26 20.64
CA PRO A 52 40.43 -14.25 20.22
C PRO A 52 39.75 -15.61 20.06
N ASP A 53 40.35 -16.51 19.27
CA ASP A 53 39.74 -17.81 18.94
C ASP A 53 39.19 -18.54 20.18
N PRO A 54 37.86 -18.53 20.38
CA PRO A 54 37.27 -19.14 21.55
C PRO A 54 37.35 -20.66 21.39
N THR A 55 37.60 -21.35 22.50
CA THR A 55 37.56 -22.81 22.56
C THR A 55 36.13 -23.30 22.80
N GLY A 56 35.86 -24.58 22.48
CA GLY A 56 34.55 -25.18 22.71
C GLY A 56 33.46 -24.74 21.73
N PRO A 57 32.17 -24.80 22.11
CA PRO A 57 31.04 -24.56 21.22
C PRO A 57 31.03 -23.16 20.56
N ALA A 58 31.53 -22.14 21.26
CA ALA A 58 31.65 -20.80 20.74
C ALA A 58 32.65 -20.67 19.58
N GLY A 59 33.79 -21.39 19.70
CA GLY A 59 34.81 -21.46 18.63
C GLY A 59 34.28 -22.18 17.40
N GLU A 60 33.51 -23.23 17.59
CA GLU A 60 32.91 -23.98 16.50
C GLU A 60 31.87 -23.11 15.74
N VAL A 61 31.02 -22.38 16.45
CA VAL A 61 30.07 -21.41 15.85
C VAL A 61 30.81 -20.33 15.08
N ARG A 62 31.88 -19.75 15.64
CA ARG A 62 32.71 -18.75 14.98
C ARG A 62 33.29 -19.27 13.68
N ARG A 63 33.90 -20.48 13.73
CA ARG A 63 34.46 -21.14 12.54
C ARG A 63 33.41 -21.35 11.47
N LEU A 64 32.22 -21.86 11.82
CA LEU A 64 31.11 -22.06 10.88
C LEU A 64 30.67 -20.75 10.23
N ILE A 65 30.58 -19.65 10.97
CA ILE A 65 30.23 -18.34 10.43
C ILE A 65 31.31 -17.85 9.45
N LEU A 66 32.59 -17.94 9.80
CA LEU A 66 33.69 -17.49 8.96
C LEU A 66 33.87 -18.36 7.70
N GLU A 67 33.73 -19.66 7.80
CA GLU A 67 33.76 -20.57 6.65
C GLU A 67 32.63 -20.31 5.68
N ASN A 68 31.47 -19.86 6.18
CA ASN A 68 30.30 -19.49 5.36
C ASN A 68 30.26 -18.01 4.98
N ALA A 69 31.25 -17.19 5.38
CA ALA A 69 31.26 -15.75 5.08
C ALA A 69 31.27 -15.46 3.56
N THR A 70 31.85 -16.33 2.77
CA THR A 70 31.88 -16.22 1.30
C THR A 70 30.64 -16.79 0.62
N SER A 71 29.78 -17.49 1.35
CA SER A 71 28.47 -17.93 0.84
C SER A 71 27.57 -16.73 0.56
N THR A 72 26.55 -16.92 -0.29
CA THR A 72 25.55 -15.88 -0.55
C THR A 72 24.91 -15.33 0.74
N GLY A 73 24.60 -16.20 1.69
CA GLY A 73 24.05 -15.79 3.00
C GLY A 73 25.04 -14.95 3.82
N GLY A 74 26.32 -15.33 3.87
CA GLY A 74 27.37 -14.57 4.53
C GLY A 74 27.60 -13.21 3.91
N GLN A 75 27.64 -13.13 2.57
CA GLN A 75 27.76 -11.86 1.84
C GLN A 75 26.57 -10.92 2.12
N VAL A 76 25.32 -11.44 2.13
CA VAL A 76 24.13 -10.66 2.49
C VAL A 76 24.24 -10.15 3.92
N LEU A 77 24.68 -10.99 4.86
CA LEU A 77 24.86 -10.55 6.26
C LEU A 77 25.90 -9.44 6.38
N LEU A 78 27.03 -9.56 5.68
CA LEU A 78 28.07 -8.53 5.67
C LEU A 78 27.65 -7.26 4.97
N ALA A 79 26.71 -7.33 4.02
CA ALA A 79 26.19 -6.18 3.27
C ALA A 79 25.13 -5.35 4.04
N VAL A 80 24.67 -5.80 5.21
CA VAL A 80 23.67 -5.07 6.02
C VAL A 80 23.99 -3.58 6.22
N PRO A 81 25.25 -3.16 6.50
CA PRO A 81 25.58 -1.73 6.63
C PRO A 81 25.38 -0.92 5.35
N LEU A 82 25.40 -1.59 4.19
CA LEU A 82 25.22 -0.94 2.90
C LEU A 82 23.73 -0.69 2.58
N LEU A 83 22.81 -1.29 3.34
CA LEU A 83 21.36 -1.16 3.08
C LEU A 83 20.89 0.31 3.00
N PRO A 84 21.30 1.25 3.87
CA PRO A 84 20.93 2.65 3.72
C PRO A 84 21.41 3.26 2.41
N LEU A 85 22.63 2.93 1.98
CA LEU A 85 23.22 3.42 0.73
C LEU A 85 22.48 2.81 -0.49
N VAL A 86 22.17 1.52 -0.45
CA VAL A 86 21.41 0.83 -1.50
C VAL A 86 20.01 1.43 -1.62
N VAL A 87 19.31 1.63 -0.52
CA VAL A 87 17.98 2.26 -0.51
C VAL A 87 18.07 3.69 -1.04
N TRP A 88 19.06 4.45 -0.62
CA TRP A 88 19.29 5.83 -1.11
C TRP A 88 19.54 5.85 -2.61
N GLY A 89 20.44 5.01 -3.11
CA GLY A 89 20.79 4.90 -4.53
C GLY A 89 19.61 4.45 -5.39
N ALA A 90 18.87 3.41 -4.93
CA ALA A 90 17.68 2.94 -5.63
C ALA A 90 16.61 4.04 -5.77
N ARG A 91 16.41 4.85 -4.73
CA ARG A 91 15.49 6.00 -4.76
C ARG A 91 15.99 7.13 -5.68
N ALA A 92 17.31 7.36 -5.71
CA ALA A 92 17.93 8.32 -6.64
C ALA A 92 17.69 7.89 -8.10
N LEU A 93 17.96 6.63 -8.41
CA LEU A 93 17.74 6.05 -9.73
C LEU A 93 16.26 6.06 -10.14
N LEU A 94 15.36 5.72 -9.22
CA LEU A 94 13.92 5.79 -9.47
C LEU A 94 13.49 7.23 -9.82
N TYR A 95 13.94 8.21 -9.06
CA TYR A 95 13.62 9.62 -9.34
C TYR A 95 14.24 10.10 -10.65
N ALA A 96 15.49 9.71 -10.92
CA ALA A 96 16.14 10.02 -12.19
C ALA A 96 15.37 9.39 -13.38
N LYS A 97 14.92 8.14 -13.24
CA LYS A 97 14.07 7.48 -14.25
C LYS A 97 12.77 8.23 -14.50
N MET A 98 12.08 8.71 -13.45
CA MET A 98 10.86 9.52 -13.63
C MET A 98 11.14 10.78 -14.43
N ARG A 99 12.21 11.49 -14.11
CA ARG A 99 12.60 12.72 -14.81
C ARG A 99 13.05 12.50 -16.26
N ALA A 100 13.69 11.38 -16.54
CA ALA A 100 14.28 11.11 -17.86
C ALA A 100 13.33 10.38 -18.81
N SER A 101 12.40 9.55 -18.30
CA SER A 101 11.64 8.59 -19.11
C SER A 101 10.14 8.69 -18.91
N SER A 102 9.65 9.68 -18.15
CA SER A 102 8.21 9.88 -17.93
C SER A 102 7.79 11.29 -18.33
N VAL A 103 6.51 11.48 -18.57
CA VAL A 103 5.96 12.78 -18.94
C VAL A 103 5.61 13.56 -17.68
N GLN A 104 6.24 14.70 -17.45
CA GLN A 104 5.95 15.53 -16.29
C GLN A 104 4.60 16.25 -16.47
N MET A 105 3.74 16.15 -15.46
CA MET A 105 2.50 16.93 -15.44
C MET A 105 2.78 18.41 -15.14
N SER A 106 2.05 19.29 -15.80
CA SER A 106 2.15 20.72 -15.64
C SER A 106 0.82 21.39 -16.03
N PRO A 107 0.65 22.71 -15.85
CA PRO A 107 -0.53 23.41 -16.34
C PRO A 107 -0.76 23.31 -17.84
N THR A 108 0.29 23.00 -18.63
CA THR A 108 0.21 22.88 -20.09
C THR A 108 0.29 21.41 -20.57
N GLN A 109 0.54 20.47 -19.66
CA GLN A 109 0.71 19.06 -19.98
C GLN A 109 0.01 18.20 -18.93
N PHE A 110 -1.03 17.47 -19.30
CA PHE A 110 -1.96 16.79 -18.38
C PHE A 110 -2.55 17.72 -17.32
N PRO A 111 -3.16 18.87 -17.72
CA PRO A 111 -3.58 19.93 -16.78
C PRO A 111 -4.60 19.46 -15.75
N GLU A 112 -5.47 18.50 -16.11
CA GLU A 112 -6.47 17.94 -15.21
C GLU A 112 -5.80 17.15 -14.09
N GLY A 113 -4.93 16.19 -14.43
CA GLY A 113 -4.20 15.39 -13.44
C GLY A 113 -3.30 16.27 -12.56
N TYR A 114 -2.62 17.26 -13.16
CA TYR A 114 -1.81 18.20 -12.39
C TYR A 114 -2.65 18.98 -11.38
N ARG A 115 -3.83 19.48 -11.78
CA ARG A 115 -4.75 20.17 -10.89
C ARG A 115 -5.18 19.29 -9.73
N MET A 116 -5.53 18.02 -9.97
CA MET A 116 -5.87 17.06 -8.92
C MET A 116 -4.74 16.87 -7.91
N VAL A 117 -3.49 16.83 -8.38
CA VAL A 117 -2.30 16.75 -7.49
C VAL A 117 -2.17 18.01 -6.64
N VAL A 118 -2.35 19.19 -7.23
CA VAL A 118 -2.26 20.48 -6.52
C VAL A 118 -3.36 20.61 -5.48
N GLU A 119 -4.61 20.34 -5.85
CA GLU A 119 -5.78 20.39 -4.95
C GLU A 119 -5.62 19.38 -3.78
N ALA A 120 -5.21 18.15 -4.06
CA ALA A 120 -4.95 17.17 -3.02
C ALA A 120 -3.81 17.60 -2.08
N ALA A 121 -2.72 18.17 -2.64
CA ALA A 121 -1.59 18.66 -1.86
C ALA A 121 -1.98 19.84 -0.94
N GLU A 122 -2.79 20.75 -1.44
CA GLU A 122 -3.35 21.87 -0.67
C GLU A 122 -4.26 21.36 0.45
N HIS A 123 -5.20 20.47 0.13
CA HIS A 123 -6.15 19.92 1.10
C HIS A 123 -5.46 19.24 2.30
N VAL A 124 -4.40 18.49 2.05
CA VAL A 124 -3.65 17.84 3.13
C VAL A 124 -2.54 18.71 3.75
N GLY A 125 -2.43 19.96 3.30
CA GLY A 125 -1.46 20.93 3.82
C GLY A 125 0.00 20.56 3.51
N LEU A 126 0.31 20.04 2.34
CA LEU A 126 1.69 19.88 1.90
C LEU A 126 2.33 21.25 1.71
N ARG A 127 3.56 21.42 2.20
CA ARG A 127 4.29 22.70 2.10
C ARG A 127 4.75 23.02 0.69
N ARG A 128 4.79 22.05 -0.20
CA ARG A 128 5.18 22.17 -1.61
C ARG A 128 4.39 21.16 -2.42
N VAL A 129 4.01 21.54 -3.61
CA VAL A 129 3.40 20.63 -4.58
C VAL A 129 4.45 19.57 -4.95
N PRO A 130 4.11 18.28 -4.87
CA PRO A 130 5.01 17.22 -5.33
C PRO A 130 5.18 17.27 -6.85
N ASP A 131 6.34 16.82 -7.34
CA ASP A 131 6.50 16.58 -8.77
C ASP A 131 5.49 15.48 -9.20
N ALA A 132 4.90 15.61 -10.36
CA ALA A 132 3.89 14.67 -10.84
C ALA A 132 4.28 14.17 -12.25
N TYR A 133 4.17 12.86 -12.45
CA TYR A 133 4.56 12.21 -13.70
C TYR A 133 3.48 11.27 -14.22
N VAL A 134 3.31 11.25 -15.54
CA VAL A 134 2.58 10.20 -16.24
C VAL A 134 3.59 9.17 -16.75
N VAL A 135 3.38 7.92 -16.38
CA VAL A 135 4.21 6.77 -16.79
C VAL A 135 3.42 5.92 -17.77
N LEU A 136 4.06 5.44 -18.82
CA LEU A 136 3.43 4.54 -19.78
C LEU A 136 3.00 3.25 -19.10
N GLY A 137 1.71 2.96 -19.12
CA GLY A 137 1.10 1.85 -18.37
C GLY A 137 1.10 0.51 -19.10
N ASN A 138 0.97 0.51 -20.44
CA ASN A 138 0.86 -0.71 -21.24
C ASN A 138 -0.21 -1.68 -20.71
N GLY A 139 -1.39 -1.17 -20.38
CA GLY A 139 -2.48 -1.94 -19.82
C GLY A 139 -2.44 -2.10 -18.29
N ARG A 140 -1.42 -1.60 -17.61
CA ARG A 140 -1.33 -1.67 -16.15
C ARG A 140 -1.98 -0.45 -15.51
N ILE A 141 -2.92 -0.71 -14.62
CA ILE A 141 -3.51 0.31 -13.75
C ILE A 141 -2.66 0.38 -12.49
N ASN A 142 -1.95 1.47 -12.32
CA ASN A 142 -1.12 1.71 -11.12
C ASN A 142 -0.87 3.20 -10.93
N ALA A 143 -0.62 3.57 -9.68
CA ALA A 143 -0.03 4.84 -9.30
C ALA A 143 0.90 4.57 -8.11
N PHE A 144 1.84 5.45 -7.86
CA PHE A 144 2.67 5.35 -6.66
C PHE A 144 3.26 6.70 -6.26
N ALA A 145 3.46 6.86 -4.96
CA ALA A 145 4.15 7.98 -4.38
C ALA A 145 5.55 7.57 -3.91
N ALA A 146 6.54 8.42 -4.17
CA ALA A 146 7.90 8.20 -3.71
C ALA A 146 8.63 9.53 -3.43
N GLY A 147 9.89 9.43 -3.07
CA GLY A 147 10.72 10.61 -2.87
C GLY A 147 12.19 10.29 -2.76
N HIS A 148 13.03 11.25 -3.13
CA HIS A 148 14.48 11.22 -2.96
C HIS A 148 14.97 12.57 -2.43
N GLY A 149 15.86 12.54 -1.43
CA GLY A 149 16.29 13.75 -0.76
C GLY A 149 15.09 14.55 -0.23
N PHE A 150 14.99 15.81 -0.65
CA PHE A 150 13.89 16.71 -0.30
C PHE A 150 12.73 16.71 -1.29
N ARG A 151 12.89 16.01 -2.42
CA ARG A 151 11.86 15.92 -3.46
C ARG A 151 10.88 14.80 -3.13
N ARG A 152 9.62 15.07 -3.42
CA ARG A 152 8.52 14.11 -3.38
C ARG A 152 7.84 14.11 -4.73
N PHE A 153 7.38 12.96 -5.16
CA PHE A 153 6.69 12.86 -6.44
C PHE A 153 5.60 11.80 -6.39
N VAL A 154 4.64 11.98 -7.29
CA VAL A 154 3.56 11.04 -7.59
C VAL A 154 3.73 10.62 -9.05
N ALA A 155 3.64 9.33 -9.31
CA ALA A 155 3.62 8.77 -10.65
C ALA A 155 2.29 8.07 -10.89
N VAL A 156 1.62 8.42 -11.98
CA VAL A 156 0.32 7.89 -12.37
C VAL A 156 0.47 7.23 -13.73
N TYR A 157 0.04 5.99 -13.86
CA TYR A 157 0.14 5.28 -15.12
C TYR A 157 -0.90 5.81 -16.11
N SER A 158 -0.53 5.88 -17.41
CA SER A 158 -1.36 6.45 -18.48
C SER A 158 -2.74 5.80 -18.55
N ASP A 159 -2.82 4.51 -18.25
CA ASP A 159 -4.06 3.75 -18.26
C ASP A 159 -5.14 4.28 -17.28
N LEU A 160 -4.74 5.02 -16.25
CA LEU A 160 -5.66 5.71 -15.34
C LEU A 160 -6.32 6.95 -15.98
N PHE A 161 -5.64 7.59 -16.96
CA PHE A 161 -6.19 8.68 -17.75
C PHE A 161 -7.01 8.19 -18.93
N GLU A 162 -6.69 6.98 -19.41
CA GLU A 162 -7.35 6.33 -20.54
C GLU A 162 -8.60 5.54 -20.12
N THR A 163 -9.29 5.96 -19.07
CA THR A 163 -10.58 5.35 -18.74
C THR A 163 -11.53 5.62 -19.90
N GLY A 164 -11.59 4.64 -20.80
CA GLY A 164 -12.01 4.82 -22.18
C GLY A 164 -13.47 5.19 -22.35
N GLY A 165 -13.75 6.06 -23.30
CA GLY A 165 -15.06 6.38 -23.81
C GLY A 165 -16.03 6.89 -22.76
N SER A 166 -17.26 6.34 -22.74
CA SER A 166 -18.31 6.68 -21.77
C SER A 166 -18.01 6.25 -20.32
N ALA A 167 -16.92 5.49 -20.10
CA ALA A 167 -16.53 4.95 -18.80
C ALA A 167 -15.45 5.77 -18.08
N ARG A 168 -15.10 6.95 -18.59
CA ARG A 168 -14.15 7.85 -17.92
C ARG A 168 -14.69 8.28 -16.56
N ASP A 169 -13.96 7.94 -15.49
CA ASP A 169 -14.29 8.31 -14.13
C ASP A 169 -13.21 9.26 -13.55
N PRO A 170 -13.36 10.57 -13.71
CA PRO A 170 -12.41 11.54 -13.17
C PRO A 170 -12.38 11.56 -11.64
N GLU A 171 -13.46 11.18 -10.97
CA GLU A 171 -13.50 11.11 -9.52
C GLU A 171 -12.69 9.92 -9.00
N ALA A 172 -12.71 8.77 -9.71
CA ALA A 172 -11.82 7.65 -9.40
C ALA A 172 -10.35 8.03 -9.55
N LEU A 173 -10.00 8.76 -10.62
CA LEU A 173 -8.64 9.29 -10.81
C LEU A 173 -8.27 10.26 -9.69
N ARG A 174 -9.18 11.17 -9.31
CA ARG A 174 -8.99 12.10 -8.19
C ARG A 174 -8.77 11.35 -6.87
N PHE A 175 -9.55 10.30 -6.61
CA PHE A 175 -9.38 9.46 -5.42
C PHE A 175 -8.00 8.82 -5.40
N ILE A 176 -7.56 8.21 -6.51
CA ILE A 176 -6.27 7.53 -6.60
C ILE A 176 -5.12 8.53 -6.43
N ILE A 177 -5.16 9.68 -7.10
CA ILE A 177 -4.15 10.73 -6.94
C ILE A 177 -4.11 11.20 -5.48
N SER A 178 -5.27 11.39 -4.85
CA SER A 178 -5.35 11.83 -3.45
C SER A 178 -4.88 10.77 -2.47
N HIS A 179 -5.07 9.49 -2.77
CA HIS A 179 -4.48 8.37 -2.05
C HIS A 179 -2.94 8.43 -2.10
N GLU A 180 -2.34 8.66 -3.27
CA GLU A 180 -0.90 8.78 -3.43
C GLU A 180 -0.34 10.02 -2.71
N VAL A 181 -1.02 11.16 -2.82
CA VAL A 181 -0.67 12.36 -2.05
C VAL A 181 -0.82 12.09 -0.56
N GLY A 182 -1.77 11.26 -0.15
CA GLY A 182 -1.95 10.79 1.22
C GLY A 182 -0.73 10.04 1.75
N HIS A 183 -0.10 9.18 0.94
CA HIS A 183 1.18 8.54 1.31
C HIS A 183 2.28 9.57 1.59
N LEU A 184 2.36 10.64 0.80
CA LEU A 184 3.31 11.73 1.04
C LEU A 184 2.98 12.48 2.34
N ALA A 185 1.71 12.83 2.53
CA ALA A 185 1.23 13.56 3.70
C ALA A 185 1.43 12.79 5.00
N ALA A 186 1.19 11.49 4.98
CA ALA A 186 1.38 10.60 6.13
C ALA A 186 2.86 10.25 6.39
N GLY A 187 3.77 10.62 5.48
CA GLY A 187 5.21 10.39 5.60
C GLY A 187 5.63 8.94 5.30
N HIS A 188 4.81 8.16 4.61
CA HIS A 188 5.12 6.76 4.26
C HIS A 188 6.35 6.66 3.36
N THR A 189 6.61 7.67 2.54
CA THR A 189 7.75 7.75 1.63
C THR A 189 9.02 8.32 2.27
N SER A 190 9.03 8.59 3.58
CA SER A 190 10.23 9.09 4.26
C SER A 190 11.33 8.01 4.29
N PHE A 191 12.60 8.45 4.18
CA PHE A 191 13.73 7.54 4.03
C PHE A 191 13.83 6.51 5.17
N TRP A 192 13.72 6.97 6.41
CA TRP A 192 13.84 6.09 7.57
C TRP A 192 12.70 5.06 7.68
N ARG A 193 11.46 5.44 7.30
CA ARG A 193 10.32 4.49 7.27
C ARG A 193 10.52 3.41 6.23
N VAL A 194 10.98 3.81 5.04
CA VAL A 194 11.31 2.85 3.98
C VAL A 194 12.42 1.91 4.43
N LEU A 195 13.45 2.43 5.10
CA LEU A 195 14.54 1.63 5.62
C LEU A 195 14.09 0.63 6.69
N VAL A 196 13.28 1.08 7.66
CA VAL A 196 12.66 0.22 8.68
C VAL A 196 11.82 -0.88 8.03
N LEU A 197 11.01 -0.55 7.02
CA LEU A 197 10.20 -1.51 6.30
C LEU A 197 11.05 -2.58 5.59
N GLN A 198 12.19 -2.21 4.98
CA GLN A 198 13.07 -3.19 4.35
C GLN A 198 13.54 -4.28 5.33
N ILE A 199 13.88 -3.89 6.56
CA ILE A 199 14.30 -4.83 7.62
C ILE A 199 13.09 -5.67 8.08
N VAL A 200 11.96 -5.02 8.33
CA VAL A 200 10.79 -5.68 8.93
C VAL A 200 10.03 -6.57 7.95
N TYR A 201 10.19 -6.39 6.64
CA TYR A 201 9.67 -7.34 5.66
C TYR A 201 10.28 -8.75 5.79
N SER A 202 11.46 -8.86 6.42
CA SER A 202 12.03 -10.15 6.80
C SER A 202 11.29 -10.83 7.98
N VAL A 203 10.45 -10.07 8.70
CA VAL A 203 9.59 -10.59 9.76
C VAL A 203 8.20 -10.84 9.17
N PRO A 204 7.80 -12.10 8.96
CA PRO A 204 6.50 -12.43 8.39
C PRO A 204 5.37 -11.73 9.13
N ILE A 205 4.33 -11.32 8.41
CA ILE A 205 3.10 -10.71 8.95
C ILE A 205 3.30 -9.26 9.44
N LEU A 206 4.34 -8.92 10.20
CA LEU A 206 4.49 -7.59 10.82
C LEU A 206 4.70 -6.49 9.77
N GLY A 207 5.66 -6.65 8.87
CA GLY A 207 5.92 -5.67 7.81
C GLY A 207 4.70 -5.48 6.91
N ASN A 208 4.05 -6.58 6.54
CA ASN A 208 2.83 -6.55 5.74
C ASN A 208 1.66 -5.89 6.50
N ALA A 209 1.52 -6.13 7.81
CA ALA A 209 0.48 -5.48 8.61
C ALA A 209 0.69 -3.96 8.70
N LEU A 210 1.94 -3.50 8.86
CA LEU A 210 2.27 -2.08 8.82
C LEU A 210 1.96 -1.48 7.44
N SER A 211 2.36 -2.16 6.36
CA SER A 211 2.05 -1.72 4.99
C SER A 211 0.54 -1.57 4.78
N ARG A 212 -0.26 -2.58 5.16
CA ARG A 212 -1.73 -2.50 5.07
C ARG A 212 -2.33 -1.37 5.90
N ALA A 213 -1.76 -1.07 7.07
CA ALA A 213 -2.22 0.07 7.87
C ALA A 213 -1.93 1.41 7.17
N GLN A 214 -0.80 1.51 6.48
CA GLN A 214 -0.44 2.68 5.66
C GLN A 214 -1.38 2.82 4.46
N GLU A 215 -1.77 1.71 3.81
CA GLU A 215 -2.75 1.71 2.73
C GLU A 215 -4.13 2.24 3.19
N TYR A 216 -4.62 1.77 4.34
CA TYR A 216 -5.87 2.31 4.89
C TYR A 216 -5.77 3.79 5.28
N THR A 217 -4.59 4.24 5.72
CA THR A 217 -4.34 5.67 5.95
C THR A 217 -4.42 6.45 4.63
N ALA A 218 -3.82 5.95 3.57
CA ALA A 218 -3.87 6.57 2.25
C ALA A 218 -5.28 6.55 1.66
N ASP A 219 -6.02 5.44 1.83
CA ASP A 219 -7.46 5.37 1.47
C ASP A 219 -8.30 6.40 2.21
N ASN A 220 -8.00 6.66 3.48
CA ASN A 220 -8.66 7.70 4.25
C ASN A 220 -8.41 9.10 3.69
N HIS A 221 -7.19 9.37 3.21
CA HIS A 221 -6.87 10.63 2.52
C HIS A 221 -7.58 10.72 1.17
N GLY A 222 -7.58 9.64 0.38
CA GLY A 222 -8.32 9.57 -0.88
C GLY A 222 -9.82 9.87 -0.67
N TYR A 223 -10.41 9.25 0.34
CA TYR A 223 -11.82 9.45 0.68
C TYR A 223 -12.13 10.85 1.23
N ASP A 224 -11.22 11.45 1.98
CA ASP A 224 -11.40 12.81 2.54
C ASP A 224 -11.43 13.89 1.44
N VAL A 225 -10.72 13.65 0.33
CA VAL A 225 -10.66 14.58 -0.81
C VAL A 225 -11.74 14.26 -1.86
N ALA A 226 -11.92 12.98 -2.19
CA ALA A 226 -12.78 12.54 -3.29
C ALA A 226 -13.64 11.32 -2.90
N PRO A 227 -14.60 11.46 -1.99
CA PRO A 227 -15.43 10.33 -1.53
C PRO A 227 -16.22 9.68 -2.65
N ALA A 228 -16.67 10.45 -3.64
CA ALA A 228 -17.40 9.94 -4.80
C ALA A 228 -16.55 9.03 -5.71
N GLY A 229 -15.23 9.17 -5.65
CA GLY A 229 -14.31 8.35 -6.46
C GLY A 229 -14.02 6.97 -5.88
N ALA A 230 -14.40 6.70 -4.63
CA ALA A 230 -14.10 5.42 -3.97
C ALA A 230 -14.68 4.19 -4.72
N PRO A 231 -15.95 4.20 -5.20
CA PRO A 231 -16.48 3.07 -5.99
C PRO A 231 -15.70 2.83 -7.27
N GLY A 232 -15.41 3.90 -8.03
CA GLY A 232 -14.65 3.81 -9.28
C GLY A 232 -13.22 3.33 -9.06
N ALA A 233 -12.56 3.79 -7.98
CA ALA A 233 -11.22 3.32 -7.64
C ALA A 233 -11.20 1.82 -7.33
N ILE A 234 -12.18 1.29 -6.58
CA ILE A 234 -12.32 -0.16 -6.33
C ILE A 234 -12.62 -0.90 -7.64
N GLY A 235 -13.46 -0.34 -8.50
CA GLY A 235 -13.75 -0.88 -9.82
C GLY A 235 -12.48 -1.02 -10.68
N LEU A 236 -11.70 0.05 -10.78
CA LEU A 236 -10.43 0.07 -11.52
C LEU A 236 -9.44 -0.95 -10.98
N LEU A 237 -9.27 -1.03 -9.66
CA LEU A 237 -8.36 -1.99 -9.02
C LEU A 237 -8.81 -3.45 -9.19
N GLY A 238 -10.12 -3.69 -9.23
CA GLY A 238 -10.70 -5.03 -9.31
C GLY A 238 -10.86 -5.58 -10.71
N ALA A 239 -11.21 -4.73 -11.68
CA ALA A 239 -11.61 -5.14 -13.03
C ALA A 239 -10.99 -4.32 -14.16
N GLY A 240 -10.11 -3.38 -13.84
CA GLY A 240 -9.41 -2.58 -14.84
C GLY A 240 -10.25 -1.48 -15.48
N LYS A 241 -9.65 -0.76 -16.42
CA LYS A 241 -10.23 0.45 -17.02
C LYS A 241 -11.48 0.23 -17.87
N TYR A 242 -11.67 -0.95 -18.42
CA TYR A 242 -12.80 -1.25 -19.30
C TYR A 242 -14.00 -1.85 -18.56
N LEU A 243 -13.76 -2.64 -17.52
CA LEU A 243 -14.81 -3.34 -16.79
C LEU A 243 -15.07 -2.74 -15.40
N GLY A 244 -14.23 -1.82 -14.94
CA GLY A 244 -14.34 -1.21 -13.61
C GLY A 244 -15.69 -0.57 -13.34
N ALA A 245 -16.31 0.04 -14.36
CA ALA A 245 -17.65 0.66 -14.24
C ALA A 245 -18.78 -0.34 -13.94
N GLN A 246 -18.56 -1.64 -14.21
CA GLN A 246 -19.52 -2.71 -13.92
C GLN A 246 -19.36 -3.27 -12.49
N VAL A 247 -18.34 -2.83 -11.76
CA VAL A 247 -18.06 -3.30 -10.39
C VAL A 247 -18.95 -2.58 -9.39
N ASN A 248 -19.74 -3.34 -8.66
CA ASN A 248 -20.53 -2.81 -7.55
C ASN A 248 -19.71 -2.86 -6.25
N LEU A 249 -19.34 -1.69 -5.72
CA LEU A 249 -18.60 -1.57 -4.46
C LEU A 249 -19.27 -2.33 -3.31
N HIS A 250 -20.60 -2.28 -3.22
CA HIS A 250 -21.34 -2.91 -2.14
C HIS A 250 -21.25 -4.44 -2.22
N ALA A 251 -21.38 -5.00 -3.42
CA ALA A 251 -21.23 -6.42 -3.65
C ALA A 251 -19.82 -6.93 -3.32
N VAL A 252 -18.79 -6.17 -3.73
CA VAL A 252 -17.39 -6.49 -3.38
C VAL A 252 -17.17 -6.42 -1.86
N ALA A 253 -17.69 -5.39 -1.21
CA ALA A 253 -17.57 -5.21 0.23
C ALA A 253 -18.30 -6.29 1.05
N ASP A 254 -19.45 -6.77 0.58
CA ASP A 254 -20.19 -7.84 1.24
C ASP A 254 -19.37 -9.14 1.31
N ARG A 255 -18.59 -9.43 0.27
CA ARG A 255 -17.71 -10.60 0.26
C ARG A 255 -16.69 -10.59 1.41
N ALA A 256 -16.27 -9.44 1.90
CA ALA A 256 -15.38 -9.36 3.08
C ALA A 256 -15.96 -10.04 4.32
N VAL A 257 -17.28 -10.04 4.47
CA VAL A 257 -17.99 -10.61 5.60
C VAL A 257 -18.30 -12.10 5.38
N TYR A 258 -18.61 -12.47 4.14
CA TYR A 258 -19.06 -13.83 3.82
C TYR A 258 -17.94 -14.78 3.43
N GLU A 259 -16.86 -14.25 2.80
CA GLU A 259 -15.70 -15.06 2.45
C GLU A 259 -14.94 -15.48 3.71
N ARG A 260 -14.91 -16.80 3.96
CA ARG A 260 -14.35 -17.38 5.18
C ARG A 260 -13.25 -18.38 4.83
N GLY A 261 -12.44 -18.68 5.82
CA GLY A 261 -11.44 -19.75 5.73
C GLY A 261 -10.02 -19.25 5.96
N LEU A 262 -9.16 -20.18 6.33
CA LEU A 262 -7.75 -19.93 6.62
C LEU A 262 -7.03 -19.31 5.40
N TRP A 263 -7.30 -19.80 4.22
CA TRP A 263 -6.63 -19.36 2.98
C TRP A 263 -6.87 -17.88 2.67
N VAL A 264 -8.09 -17.37 2.94
CA VAL A 264 -8.37 -15.93 2.77
C VAL A 264 -7.53 -15.09 3.73
N HIS A 265 -7.34 -15.55 4.97
CA HIS A 265 -6.47 -14.87 5.93
C HIS A 265 -4.99 -14.96 5.54
N LEU A 266 -4.52 -16.11 5.04
CA LEU A 266 -3.15 -16.26 4.56
C LEU A 266 -2.84 -15.31 3.39
N VAL A 267 -3.77 -15.16 2.42
CA VAL A 267 -3.64 -14.18 1.34
C VAL A 267 -3.55 -12.76 1.92
N GLN A 268 -4.43 -12.40 2.87
CA GLN A 268 -4.37 -11.10 3.53
C GLN A 268 -3.04 -10.89 4.27
N TRP A 269 -2.57 -11.88 5.03
CA TRP A 269 -1.35 -11.75 5.84
C TRP A 269 -0.08 -11.66 5.00
N SER A 270 -0.04 -12.35 3.87
CA SER A 270 1.09 -12.31 2.92
C SER A 270 1.09 -11.05 2.04
N SER A 271 -0.02 -10.32 1.95
CA SER A 271 -0.14 -9.15 1.07
C SER A 271 0.28 -7.86 1.77
N THR A 272 1.01 -7.02 1.05
CA THR A 272 1.37 -5.65 1.49
C THR A 272 0.20 -4.68 1.40
N HIS A 273 -0.76 -4.95 0.53
CA HIS A 273 -2.02 -4.19 0.40
C HIS A 273 -3.17 -5.00 1.00
N PRO A 274 -4.18 -4.35 1.59
CA PRO A 274 -5.39 -5.06 1.99
C PRO A 274 -6.04 -5.73 0.77
N VAL A 275 -6.55 -6.96 0.94
CA VAL A 275 -7.30 -7.61 -0.13
C VAL A 275 -8.49 -6.75 -0.53
N LEU A 276 -8.83 -6.77 -1.82
CA LEU A 276 -9.79 -5.86 -2.42
C LEU A 276 -11.13 -5.81 -1.68
N THR A 277 -11.63 -6.97 -1.24
CA THR A 277 -12.90 -7.07 -0.51
C THR A 277 -12.87 -6.34 0.84
N TRP A 278 -11.75 -6.45 1.58
CA TRP A 278 -11.61 -5.77 2.88
C TRP A 278 -11.38 -4.27 2.70
N ARG A 279 -10.69 -3.87 1.62
CA ARG A 279 -10.51 -2.48 1.25
C ARG A 279 -11.84 -1.83 0.87
N ALA A 280 -12.62 -2.50 0.03
CA ALA A 280 -13.98 -2.08 -0.34
C ALA A 280 -14.90 -1.97 0.89
N HIS A 281 -14.82 -2.93 1.82
CA HIS A 281 -15.59 -2.87 3.07
C HIS A 281 -15.23 -1.66 3.92
N ALA A 282 -13.93 -1.35 4.08
CA ALA A 282 -13.48 -0.20 4.87
C ALA A 282 -13.86 1.14 4.21
N LEU A 283 -13.91 1.21 2.89
CA LEU A 283 -14.37 2.41 2.16
C LEU A 283 -15.89 2.57 2.24
N ARG A 284 -16.65 1.48 2.30
CA ARG A 284 -18.11 1.51 2.48
C ARG A 284 -18.52 1.83 3.91
N ASP A 285 -17.88 1.19 4.90
CA ASP A 285 -18.12 1.40 6.33
C ASP A 285 -17.04 2.27 6.95
N ARG A 286 -17.27 3.59 6.92
CA ARG A 286 -16.34 4.58 7.48
C ARG A 286 -16.40 4.72 8.99
N SER A 287 -17.35 4.05 9.66
CA SER A 287 -17.50 4.11 11.11
C SER A 287 -16.38 3.34 11.84
N ARG A 288 -15.67 2.47 11.12
CA ARG A 288 -14.63 1.60 11.68
C ARG A 288 -13.36 1.63 10.84
N PRO A 289 -12.19 1.49 11.48
CA PRO A 289 -10.93 1.35 10.75
C PRO A 289 -10.90 0.03 9.99
N GLY A 290 -10.20 0.01 8.86
CA GLY A 290 -9.95 -1.19 8.07
C GLY A 290 -9.31 -2.32 8.90
N ARG A 291 -9.60 -3.55 8.56
CA ARG A 291 -9.13 -4.74 9.28
C ARG A 291 -7.79 -5.22 8.75
N LEU A 292 -6.81 -5.43 9.64
CA LEU A 292 -5.47 -5.85 9.25
C LEU A 292 -5.28 -7.36 9.28
N MET A 293 -5.85 -8.03 10.29
CA MET A 293 -5.53 -9.43 10.60
C MET A 293 -6.72 -10.36 10.52
N VAL A 294 -7.89 -9.89 10.91
CA VAL A 294 -9.10 -10.67 10.99
C VAL A 294 -10.17 -10.00 10.13
N ARG A 295 -10.92 -10.79 9.38
CA ARG A 295 -11.99 -10.29 8.51
C ARG A 295 -13.01 -9.42 9.24
N PRO A 296 -13.74 -8.53 8.54
CA PRO A 296 -14.88 -7.84 9.11
C PRO A 296 -15.92 -8.82 9.65
N GLY A 297 -16.48 -8.51 10.81
CA GLY A 297 -17.42 -9.42 11.50
C GLY A 297 -18.87 -9.27 11.08
N HIS A 298 -19.26 -8.09 10.60
CA HIS A 298 -20.65 -7.79 10.21
C HIS A 298 -20.68 -6.75 9.09
N ALA A 299 -21.73 -6.80 8.30
CA ALA A 299 -22.05 -5.78 7.31
C ALA A 299 -22.83 -4.64 8.00
N LEU A 300 -22.50 -3.39 7.63
CA LEU A 300 -23.23 -2.21 8.10
C LEU A 300 -24.58 -2.08 7.38
N TYR A 301 -24.63 -2.53 6.12
CA TYR A 301 -25.78 -2.42 5.25
C TYR A 301 -26.34 -3.81 4.90
N PRO A 302 -27.64 -3.92 4.55
CA PRO A 302 -28.17 -5.15 3.98
C PRO A 302 -27.31 -5.55 2.77
N PRO A 303 -27.05 -6.83 2.59
CA PRO A 303 -26.28 -7.28 1.43
C PRO A 303 -26.98 -6.96 0.13
N VAL A 304 -26.19 -6.51 -0.85
CA VAL A 304 -26.68 -6.08 -2.17
C VAL A 304 -26.75 -7.27 -3.14
N SER A 305 -25.92 -8.30 -2.93
CA SER A 305 -25.88 -9.46 -3.80
C SER A 305 -26.59 -10.66 -3.16
N PRO A 306 -27.71 -11.13 -3.68
CA PRO A 306 -28.33 -12.36 -3.22
C PRO A 306 -27.52 -13.61 -3.60
N ILE A 307 -26.77 -13.55 -4.71
CA ILE A 307 -25.96 -14.66 -5.21
C ILE A 307 -24.59 -14.63 -4.51
N GLY A 308 -24.31 -15.62 -3.69
CA GLY A 308 -23.01 -15.73 -2.97
C GLY A 308 -23.12 -15.67 -1.45
N ARG A 309 -24.32 -15.47 -0.92
CA ARG A 309 -24.58 -15.56 0.53
C ARG A 309 -24.45 -16.97 1.04
N GLU A 310 -24.91 -17.91 0.27
CA GLU A 310 -25.01 -19.31 0.67
C GLU A 310 -23.82 -20.09 0.13
N ARG A 311 -22.73 -20.05 0.83
CA ARG A 311 -21.80 -21.18 0.85
C ARG A 311 -22.39 -22.27 1.73
N SER A 312 -23.62 -22.66 1.41
CA SER A 312 -24.14 -23.93 1.89
C SER A 312 -23.38 -25.06 1.20
N ARG A 313 -23.37 -26.25 1.78
CA ARG A 313 -22.87 -27.46 1.12
C ARG A 313 -23.61 -27.73 -0.22
N ASN A 314 -24.74 -27.10 -0.43
CA ASN A 314 -25.55 -27.16 -1.62
C ASN A 314 -25.24 -25.94 -2.51
N TRP A 315 -24.30 -26.09 -3.41
CA TRP A 315 -24.06 -25.12 -4.46
C TRP A 315 -25.29 -25.10 -5.38
N PRO A 316 -25.87 -23.91 -5.70
CA PRO A 316 -27.06 -23.85 -6.54
C PRO A 316 -26.78 -24.42 -7.93
N THR A 317 -27.74 -25.11 -8.49
CA THR A 317 -27.67 -25.59 -9.88
C THR A 317 -27.79 -24.41 -10.85
N PRO A 318 -27.26 -24.54 -12.08
CA PRO A 318 -27.45 -23.50 -13.10
C PRO A 318 -28.91 -23.11 -13.33
N ALA A 319 -29.83 -24.08 -13.24
CA ALA A 319 -31.27 -23.83 -13.40
C ALA A 319 -31.84 -22.95 -12.29
N GLU A 320 -31.45 -23.19 -11.03
CA GLU A 320 -31.87 -22.36 -9.90
C GLU A 320 -31.33 -20.92 -10.04
N VAL A 321 -30.05 -20.76 -10.44
CA VAL A 321 -29.46 -19.44 -10.69
C VAL A 321 -30.19 -18.70 -11.80
N LEU A 322 -30.45 -19.38 -12.93
CA LEU A 322 -31.16 -18.80 -14.07
C LEU A 322 -32.61 -18.44 -13.74
N ALA A 323 -33.28 -19.22 -12.91
CA ALA A 323 -34.63 -18.90 -12.43
C ALA A 323 -34.60 -17.61 -11.58
N GLY A 324 -33.67 -17.51 -10.63
CA GLY A 324 -33.52 -16.30 -9.80
C GLY A 324 -33.20 -15.04 -10.61
N MET A 325 -32.35 -15.16 -11.66
CA MET A 325 -32.04 -14.02 -12.52
C MET A 325 -33.25 -13.51 -13.31
N ARG A 326 -34.19 -14.39 -13.68
CA ARG A 326 -35.43 -14.00 -14.38
C ARG A 326 -36.43 -13.29 -13.49
N ASP A 327 -36.43 -13.60 -12.19
CA ASP A 327 -37.33 -12.93 -11.23
C ASP A 327 -36.86 -11.52 -10.88
N ASP A 328 -35.55 -11.22 -11.08
CA ASP A 328 -34.94 -9.91 -10.84
C ASP A 328 -34.98 -8.99 -12.08
N GLU A 329 -35.41 -9.46 -13.25
CA GLU A 329 -35.61 -8.60 -14.41
C GLU A 329 -36.81 -7.66 -14.16
N PRO A 330 -36.63 -6.32 -14.30
CA PRO A 330 -37.76 -5.42 -14.16
C PRO A 330 -38.84 -5.80 -15.18
N ARG A 331 -40.02 -6.16 -14.71
CA ARG A 331 -41.18 -6.34 -15.57
C ARG A 331 -41.44 -5.03 -16.29
N VAL A 332 -41.17 -5.00 -17.58
CA VAL A 332 -41.40 -3.85 -18.50
C VAL A 332 -42.88 -3.54 -18.59
#